data_7170f49c63b33cf920594d4516b4ed43
#
_entry.id   7170f49c63b33cf920594d4516b4ed43
#
_cell.length_a   1.000
_cell.length_b   1.000
_cell.length_c   1.000
_cell.angle_alpha   90.00
_cell.angle_beta   90.00
_cell.angle_gamma   90.00
#
_symmetry.space_group_name_H-M   'P 1'
#
loop_
_entity.id
_entity.type
_entity.pdbx_description
1 polymer ?
#
loop_
_entity_poly.entity_id
_entity_poly.type
_entity_poly.pdbx_seq_one_letter_code
_entity_poly.pdbx_strand_id
1 'polypeptide(L)'
;PHVVIIRTLSKAFALAGLRCGFLLSSPAVIGMLRKVIAPYPIPVPCADIAAQALSPESVSLMHRRAAQCVMRKCELEVALEDLDGVEAVYPSASNFLLVRFVDAARVFTALRDRGIILRDQSRQPTLENCIRITVGTKDENERLLTELEEILKEAA
;
A
#
# COMPACT_ATOMS: atom_id res chain seq x y z
N PRO A 1 -22.23 0.13 22.06
CA PRO A 1 -21.23 0.57 21.07
C PRO A 1 -21.29 -0.34 19.85
N HIS A 2 -21.44 0.29 18.65
CA HIS A 2 -21.63 -0.41 17.38
C HIS A 2 -20.35 -0.41 16.54
N VAL A 3 -19.19 -0.29 17.20
CA VAL A 3 -17.89 -0.16 16.53
C VAL A 3 -17.13 -1.48 16.61
N VAL A 4 -16.59 -1.89 15.46
CA VAL A 4 -15.64 -2.99 15.31
C VAL A 4 -14.38 -2.43 14.66
N ILE A 5 -13.25 -2.54 15.33
CA ILE A 5 -11.95 -2.08 14.82
C ILE A 5 -11.16 -3.30 14.37
N ILE A 6 -10.83 -3.35 13.08
CA ILE A 6 -9.98 -4.41 12.52
C ILE A 6 -8.59 -3.85 12.26
N ARG A 7 -7.56 -4.55 12.68
CA ARG A 7 -6.15 -4.23 12.48
C ARG A 7 -5.42 -5.43 11.89
N THR A 8 -4.34 -5.16 11.19
CA THR A 8 -3.52 -6.21 10.57
C THR A 8 -2.03 -5.91 10.72
N LEU A 9 -1.23 -6.95 10.79
CA LEU A 9 0.23 -6.85 10.75
C LEU A 9 0.77 -6.84 9.31
N SER A 10 -0.11 -6.93 8.30
CA SER A 10 0.28 -7.13 6.90
C SER A 10 1.00 -5.94 6.26
N LYS A 11 0.74 -4.70 6.70
CA LYS A 11 1.27 -3.48 6.05
C LYS A 11 2.38 -2.84 6.88
N ALA A 12 2.04 -2.09 7.92
CA ALA A 12 3.02 -1.34 8.72
C ALA A 12 4.10 -2.21 9.35
N PHE A 13 3.81 -3.47 9.68
CA PHE A 13 4.76 -4.44 10.19
C PHE A 13 5.43 -5.30 9.10
N ALA A 14 5.10 -5.10 7.83
CA ALA A 14 5.63 -5.87 6.69
C ALA A 14 5.41 -7.40 6.77
N LEU A 15 4.36 -7.86 7.47
CA LEU A 15 4.07 -9.27 7.74
C LEU A 15 2.83 -9.77 6.97
N ALA A 16 2.70 -9.39 5.69
CA ALA A 16 1.57 -9.81 4.86
C ALA A 16 1.47 -11.33 4.72
N GLY A 17 2.59 -12.03 4.62
CA GLY A 17 2.64 -13.49 4.55
C GLY A 17 2.24 -14.21 5.84
N LEU A 18 2.28 -13.53 6.97
CA LEU A 18 1.93 -14.10 8.28
C LEU A 18 0.42 -14.36 8.43
N ARG A 19 -0.42 -13.70 7.62
CA ARG A 19 -1.90 -13.79 7.67
C ARG A 19 -2.47 -13.50 9.06
N CYS A 20 -1.85 -12.60 9.82
CA CYS A 20 -2.22 -12.25 11.18
C CYS A 20 -2.85 -10.85 11.26
N GLY A 21 -3.94 -10.77 11.98
CA GLY A 21 -4.64 -9.54 12.33
C GLY A 21 -5.42 -9.72 13.62
N PHE A 22 -6.02 -8.65 14.12
CA PHE A 22 -6.83 -8.69 15.31
C PHE A 22 -8.03 -7.76 15.21
N LEU A 23 -9.00 -8.04 16.04
CA LEU A 23 -10.25 -7.31 16.09
C LEU A 23 -10.53 -6.86 17.53
N LEU A 24 -10.94 -5.61 17.66
CA LEU A 24 -11.37 -5.00 18.92
C LEU A 24 -12.84 -4.64 18.82
N SER A 25 -13.65 -5.10 19.78
CA SER A 25 -15.08 -4.80 19.86
C SER A 25 -15.63 -5.08 21.25
N SER A 26 -16.95 -4.93 21.41
CA SER A 26 -17.63 -5.28 22.66
C SER A 26 -17.52 -6.78 22.95
N PRO A 27 -17.55 -7.18 24.24
CA PRO A 27 -17.52 -8.60 24.62
C PRO A 27 -18.61 -9.45 23.94
N ALA A 28 -19.79 -8.88 23.70
CA ALA A 28 -20.89 -9.56 23.01
C ALA A 28 -20.51 -9.92 21.56
N VAL A 29 -19.94 -8.98 20.80
CA VAL A 29 -19.48 -9.23 19.43
C VAL A 29 -18.33 -10.24 19.41
N ILE A 30 -17.35 -10.09 20.31
CA ILE A 30 -16.24 -11.06 20.44
C ILE A 30 -16.77 -12.46 20.77
N GLY A 31 -17.75 -12.57 21.66
CA GLY A 31 -18.38 -13.84 22.00
C GLY A 31 -19.09 -14.53 20.82
N MET A 32 -19.68 -13.74 19.91
CA MET A 32 -20.27 -14.28 18.68
C MET A 32 -19.20 -14.75 17.69
N LEU A 33 -18.14 -13.95 17.49
CA LEU A 33 -17.05 -14.31 16.60
C LEU A 33 -16.32 -15.57 17.04
N ARG A 34 -16.12 -15.76 18.35
CA ARG A 34 -15.52 -16.99 18.89
C ARG A 34 -16.27 -18.27 18.56
N LYS A 35 -17.56 -18.18 18.24
CA LYS A 35 -18.37 -19.34 17.86
C LYS A 35 -18.17 -19.79 16.42
N VAL A 36 -17.67 -18.89 15.57
CA VAL A 36 -17.51 -19.14 14.12
C VAL A 36 -16.04 -19.21 13.67
N ILE A 37 -15.12 -18.72 14.49
CA ILE A 37 -13.69 -18.82 14.19
C ILE A 37 -13.19 -20.26 14.40
N ALA A 38 -12.23 -20.68 13.58
CA ALA A 38 -11.60 -22.00 13.75
C ALA A 38 -10.96 -22.14 15.14
N PRO A 39 -10.92 -23.33 15.74
CA PRO A 39 -10.35 -23.54 17.07
C PRO A 39 -8.88 -23.13 17.19
N TYR A 40 -8.11 -23.29 16.10
CA TYR A 40 -6.68 -22.96 16.01
C TYR A 40 -6.44 -22.01 14.82
N PRO A 41 -6.87 -20.73 14.90
CA PRO A 41 -6.90 -19.83 13.75
C PRO A 41 -5.51 -19.35 13.33
N ILE A 42 -4.52 -19.43 14.24
CA ILE A 42 -3.14 -18.95 13.99
C ILE A 42 -2.17 -20.11 14.34
N PRO A 43 -1.32 -20.54 13.40
CA PRO A 43 -0.23 -21.48 13.68
C PRO A 43 0.75 -20.94 14.72
N VAL A 44 1.33 -21.80 15.55
CA VAL A 44 2.27 -21.42 16.61
C VAL A 44 3.45 -20.58 16.06
N PRO A 45 4.14 -20.94 14.96
CA PRO A 45 5.21 -20.10 14.43
C PRO A 45 4.75 -18.70 14.03
N CYS A 46 3.52 -18.56 13.53
CA CYS A 46 2.95 -17.26 13.20
C CYS A 46 2.66 -16.43 14.44
N ALA A 47 2.21 -17.05 15.52
CA ALA A 47 1.98 -16.38 16.80
C ALA A 47 3.29 -15.87 17.41
N ASP A 48 4.37 -16.68 17.35
CA ASP A 48 5.69 -16.30 17.87
C ASP A 48 6.29 -15.12 17.08
N ILE A 49 6.20 -15.14 15.75
CA ILE A 49 6.66 -14.03 14.91
C ILE A 49 5.82 -12.78 15.18
N ALA A 50 4.50 -12.91 15.33
CA ALA A 50 3.63 -11.78 15.66
C ALA A 50 3.99 -11.17 17.02
N ALA A 51 4.26 -12.00 18.04
CA ALA A 51 4.67 -11.55 19.35
C ALA A 51 6.00 -10.77 19.32
N GLN A 52 6.99 -11.23 18.56
CA GLN A 52 8.26 -10.53 18.37
C GLN A 52 8.06 -9.19 17.64
N ALA A 53 7.20 -9.16 16.60
CA ALA A 53 6.89 -7.94 15.87
C ALA A 53 6.14 -6.90 16.71
N LEU A 54 5.50 -7.30 17.78
CA LEU A 54 4.79 -6.43 18.72
C LEU A 54 5.63 -6.05 19.95
N SER A 55 6.93 -6.38 19.98
CA SER A 55 7.82 -5.88 21.03
C SER A 55 7.91 -4.34 20.97
N PRO A 56 8.20 -3.65 22.09
CA PRO A 56 8.34 -2.19 22.14
C PRO A 56 9.32 -1.65 21.08
N GLU A 57 10.44 -2.34 20.87
CA GLU A 57 11.48 -1.98 19.90
C GLU A 57 10.96 -2.08 18.47
N SER A 58 10.27 -3.20 18.15
CA SER A 58 9.70 -3.44 16.82
C SER A 58 8.57 -2.47 16.51
N VAL A 59 7.72 -2.16 17.48
CA VAL A 59 6.67 -1.13 17.36
C VAL A 59 7.28 0.24 17.12
N SER A 60 8.33 0.61 17.84
CA SER A 60 9.06 1.87 17.64
C SER A 60 9.67 1.95 16.23
N LEU A 61 10.27 0.86 15.74
CA LEU A 61 10.78 0.77 14.37
C LEU A 61 9.68 0.91 13.33
N MET A 62 8.55 0.24 13.53
CA MET A 62 7.38 0.33 12.68
C MET A 62 6.88 1.79 12.55
N HIS A 63 6.77 2.52 13.66
CA HIS A 63 6.36 3.93 13.64
C HIS A 63 7.32 4.80 12.83
N ARG A 64 8.63 4.63 13.00
CA ARG A 64 9.64 5.38 12.21
C ARG A 64 9.50 5.09 10.72
N ARG A 65 9.35 3.81 10.33
CA ARG A 65 9.16 3.41 8.92
C ARG A 65 7.87 3.94 8.34
N ALA A 66 6.78 3.92 9.09
CA ALA A 66 5.51 4.48 8.68
C ALA A 66 5.60 6.00 8.44
N ALA A 67 6.26 6.74 9.34
CA ALA A 67 6.50 8.17 9.16
C ALA A 67 7.34 8.47 7.91
N GLN A 68 8.41 7.72 7.66
CA GLN A 68 9.21 7.84 6.44
C GLN A 68 8.39 7.55 5.17
N CYS A 69 7.51 6.53 5.20
CA CYS A 69 6.63 6.22 4.09
C CYS A 69 5.65 7.37 3.80
N VAL A 70 5.10 8.00 4.85
CA VAL A 70 4.22 9.17 4.69
C VAL A 70 4.95 10.35 4.05
N MET A 71 6.18 10.65 4.51
CA MET A 71 7.00 11.72 3.92
C MET A 71 7.26 11.47 2.44
N ARG A 72 7.79 10.28 2.10
CA ARG A 72 8.06 9.90 0.70
C ARG A 72 6.81 9.90 -0.17
N LYS A 73 5.66 9.53 0.40
CA LYS A 73 4.38 9.60 -0.30
C LYS A 73 4.06 11.03 -0.70
N CYS A 74 4.19 12.00 0.21
CA CYS A 74 3.93 13.40 -0.09
C CYS A 74 4.91 13.95 -1.15
N GLU A 75 6.19 13.60 -1.06
CA GLU A 75 7.20 13.97 -2.06
C GLU A 75 6.85 13.41 -3.44
N LEU A 76 6.48 12.12 -3.50
CA LEU A 76 6.08 11.46 -4.73
C LEU A 76 4.77 12.01 -5.30
N GLU A 77 3.80 12.35 -4.45
CA GLU A 77 2.51 12.93 -4.84
C GLU A 77 2.73 14.26 -5.57
N VAL A 78 3.50 15.19 -4.98
CA VAL A 78 3.84 16.48 -5.60
C VAL A 78 4.58 16.28 -6.93
N ALA A 79 5.59 15.42 -6.97
CA ALA A 79 6.36 15.18 -8.19
C ALA A 79 5.52 14.57 -9.33
N LEU A 80 4.54 13.72 -9.00
CA LEU A 80 3.64 13.14 -9.99
C LEU A 80 2.62 14.15 -10.53
N GLU A 81 2.15 15.08 -9.68
CA GLU A 81 1.23 16.15 -10.09
C GLU A 81 1.86 17.12 -11.09
N ASP A 82 3.19 17.29 -11.05
CA ASP A 82 3.95 18.17 -11.94
C ASP A 82 4.29 17.53 -13.31
N LEU A 83 3.97 16.25 -13.53
CA LEU A 83 4.28 15.57 -14.78
C LEU A 83 3.20 15.79 -15.86
N ASP A 84 3.60 16.26 -17.03
CA ASP A 84 2.76 16.30 -18.21
C ASP A 84 2.27 14.87 -18.56
N GLY A 85 0.97 14.70 -18.79
CA GLY A 85 0.35 13.38 -19.05
C GLY A 85 -0.19 12.68 -17.79
N VAL A 86 -0.03 13.28 -16.61
CA VAL A 86 -0.77 12.92 -15.39
C VAL A 86 -2.03 13.78 -15.32
N GLU A 87 -3.20 13.16 -15.30
CA GLU A 87 -4.49 13.87 -15.19
C GLU A 87 -4.90 14.11 -13.75
N ALA A 88 -4.59 13.18 -12.84
CA ALA A 88 -4.93 13.31 -11.43
C ALA A 88 -4.11 12.38 -10.54
N VAL A 89 -3.72 12.86 -9.38
CA VAL A 89 -3.22 12.07 -8.26
C VAL A 89 -4.26 12.09 -7.15
N TYR A 90 -4.78 10.92 -6.78
CA TYR A 90 -5.86 10.85 -5.80
C TYR A 90 -5.34 10.82 -4.36
N PRO A 91 -5.97 11.55 -3.42
CA PRO A 91 -5.60 11.55 -2.02
C PRO A 91 -5.53 10.14 -1.43
N SER A 92 -4.49 9.84 -0.69
CA SER A 92 -4.29 8.51 -0.11
C SER A 92 -3.81 8.56 1.34
N ALA A 93 -4.46 7.79 2.21
CA ALA A 93 -3.98 7.49 3.55
C ALA A 93 -3.20 6.16 3.62
N SER A 94 -2.86 5.57 2.47
CA SER A 94 -2.20 4.27 2.34
C SER A 94 -0.72 4.42 1.99
N ASN A 95 -0.04 3.29 1.79
CA ASN A 95 1.34 3.21 1.30
C ASN A 95 1.42 3.15 -0.24
N PHE A 96 0.42 3.67 -0.92
CA PHE A 96 0.37 3.78 -2.37
C PHE A 96 -0.42 5.03 -2.78
N LEU A 97 -0.19 5.48 -4.00
CA LEU A 97 -0.98 6.49 -4.69
C LEU A 97 -1.78 5.84 -5.82
N LEU A 98 -2.95 6.36 -6.11
CA LEU A 98 -3.69 6.06 -7.32
C LEU A 98 -3.54 7.27 -8.25
N VAL A 99 -3.04 7.02 -9.45
CA VAL A 99 -2.71 8.07 -10.42
C VAL A 99 -3.45 7.79 -11.74
N ARG A 100 -4.12 8.79 -12.26
CA ARG A 100 -4.74 8.74 -13.58
C ARG A 100 -3.82 9.39 -14.60
N PHE A 101 -3.58 8.67 -15.70
CA PHE A 101 -2.78 9.11 -16.83
C PHE A 101 -3.67 9.33 -18.07
N VAL A 102 -3.19 10.13 -19.00
CA VAL A 102 -3.84 10.27 -20.32
C VAL A 102 -3.86 8.91 -21.05
N ASP A 103 -2.75 8.17 -21.00
CA ASP A 103 -2.60 6.83 -21.59
C ASP A 103 -1.91 5.88 -20.58
N ALA A 104 -2.70 5.36 -19.65
CA ALA A 104 -2.19 4.43 -18.64
C ALA A 104 -1.71 3.11 -19.24
N ALA A 105 -2.28 2.64 -20.33
CA ALA A 105 -1.90 1.37 -20.96
C ALA A 105 -0.46 1.44 -21.51
N ARG A 106 -0.12 2.55 -22.17
CA ARG A 106 1.23 2.82 -22.67
C ARG A 106 2.21 2.96 -21.51
N VAL A 107 1.89 3.80 -20.51
CA VAL A 107 2.73 4.04 -19.34
C VAL A 107 3.01 2.72 -18.59
N PHE A 108 1.97 1.93 -18.34
CA PHE A 108 2.10 0.65 -17.66
C PHE A 108 3.00 -0.33 -18.42
N THR A 109 2.83 -0.42 -19.74
CA THR A 109 3.61 -1.33 -20.58
C THR A 109 5.08 -0.90 -20.63
N ALA A 110 5.35 0.39 -20.86
CA ALA A 110 6.71 0.91 -20.94
C ALA A 110 7.47 0.76 -19.61
N LEU A 111 6.83 1.06 -18.47
CA LEU A 111 7.43 0.86 -17.14
C LEU A 111 7.73 -0.62 -16.86
N ARG A 112 6.79 -1.52 -17.20
CA ARG A 112 6.99 -2.96 -17.04
C ARG A 112 8.20 -3.44 -17.85
N ASP A 113 8.34 -3.00 -19.09
CA ASP A 113 9.42 -3.40 -20.00
C ASP A 113 10.78 -2.84 -19.50
N ARG A 114 10.78 -1.74 -18.73
CA ARG A 114 11.93 -1.19 -18.00
C ARG A 114 12.12 -1.80 -16.61
N GLY A 115 11.36 -2.86 -16.25
CA GLY A 115 11.47 -3.61 -14.99
C GLY A 115 10.80 -2.93 -13.78
N ILE A 116 9.91 -1.95 -13.99
CA ILE A 116 9.13 -1.32 -12.93
C ILE A 116 7.70 -1.89 -12.95
N ILE A 117 7.38 -2.70 -11.95
CA ILE A 117 6.10 -3.40 -11.87
C ILE A 117 5.12 -2.61 -11.01
N LEU A 118 4.14 -2.01 -11.63
CA LEU A 118 3.04 -1.32 -10.98
C LEU A 118 1.75 -2.16 -11.01
N ARG A 119 0.64 -1.59 -10.61
CA ARG A 119 -0.66 -2.26 -10.66
C ARG A 119 -1.67 -1.47 -11.49
N ASP A 120 -2.00 -1.98 -12.67
CA ASP A 120 -3.08 -1.47 -13.49
C ASP A 120 -4.43 -1.66 -12.77
N GLN A 121 -5.19 -0.58 -12.66
CA GLN A 121 -6.54 -0.54 -12.09
C GLN A 121 -7.61 -0.19 -13.12
N SER A 122 -7.23 0.02 -14.37
CA SER A 122 -8.11 0.53 -15.44
C SER A 122 -9.34 -0.35 -15.72
N ARG A 123 -9.29 -1.63 -15.30
CA ARG A 123 -10.42 -2.57 -15.46
C ARG A 123 -11.47 -2.44 -14.36
N GLN A 124 -11.21 -1.68 -13.31
CA GLN A 124 -12.17 -1.47 -12.22
C GLN A 124 -13.16 -0.35 -12.62
N PRO A 125 -14.43 -0.45 -12.24
CA PRO A 125 -15.39 0.61 -12.51
C PRO A 125 -14.89 1.96 -12.00
N THR A 126 -15.02 3.00 -12.80
CA THR A 126 -14.63 4.40 -12.50
C THR A 126 -13.13 4.66 -12.40
N LEU A 127 -12.27 3.65 -12.64
CA LEU A 127 -10.81 3.77 -12.56
C LEU A 127 -10.13 3.65 -13.95
N GLU A 128 -10.81 4.07 -15.00
CA GLU A 128 -10.26 4.12 -16.34
C GLU A 128 -8.95 4.94 -16.32
N ASN A 129 -7.92 4.43 -17.00
CA ASN A 129 -6.58 5.03 -17.04
C ASN A 129 -5.91 5.24 -15.68
N CYS A 130 -6.26 4.43 -14.66
CA CYS A 130 -5.64 4.53 -13.34
C CYS A 130 -4.60 3.43 -13.10
N ILE A 131 -3.43 3.86 -12.62
CA ILE A 131 -2.35 2.97 -12.16
C ILE A 131 -2.15 3.20 -10.66
N ARG A 132 -2.04 2.11 -9.90
CA ARG A 132 -1.67 2.18 -8.50
C ARG A 132 -0.16 2.06 -8.34
N ILE A 133 0.44 3.09 -7.75
CA ILE A 133 1.87 3.22 -7.52
C ILE A 133 2.14 3.00 -6.03
N THR A 134 2.91 1.97 -5.68
CA THR A 134 3.34 1.75 -4.30
C THR A 134 4.47 2.72 -3.96
N VAL A 135 4.41 3.34 -2.80
CA VAL A 135 5.50 4.20 -2.30
C VAL A 135 6.69 3.32 -1.94
N GLY A 136 7.78 3.50 -2.65
CA GLY A 136 9.03 2.77 -2.51
C GLY A 136 10.04 3.44 -1.55
N THR A 137 11.28 2.99 -1.62
CA THR A 137 12.43 3.70 -1.08
C THR A 137 12.65 5.00 -1.85
N LYS A 138 13.56 5.85 -1.37
CA LYS A 138 13.91 7.08 -2.09
C LYS A 138 14.40 6.77 -3.51
N ASP A 139 15.35 5.86 -3.63
CA ASP A 139 15.96 5.49 -4.93
C ASP A 139 14.95 4.85 -5.90
N GLU A 140 14.01 4.05 -5.38
CA GLU A 140 12.93 3.45 -6.19
C GLU A 140 11.96 4.51 -6.71
N ASN A 141 11.59 5.50 -5.88
CA ASN A 141 10.72 6.59 -6.29
C ASN A 141 11.43 7.53 -7.29
N GLU A 142 12.71 7.87 -7.07
CA GLU A 142 13.51 8.67 -8.00
C GLU A 142 13.64 7.97 -9.37
N ARG A 143 13.93 6.68 -9.37
CA ARG A 143 13.97 5.88 -10.59
C ARG A 143 12.62 5.89 -11.31
N LEU A 144 11.53 5.67 -10.59
CA LEU A 144 10.18 5.70 -11.16
C LEU A 144 9.89 7.04 -11.84
N LEU A 145 10.19 8.16 -11.17
CA LEU A 145 9.96 9.50 -11.70
C LEU A 145 10.79 9.76 -12.97
N THR A 146 12.07 9.40 -12.96
CA THR A 146 12.95 9.53 -14.14
C THR A 146 12.38 8.76 -15.34
N GLU A 147 12.01 7.52 -15.15
CA GLU A 147 11.45 6.68 -16.21
C GLU A 147 10.07 7.19 -16.71
N LEU A 148 9.24 7.71 -15.80
CA LEU A 148 7.96 8.33 -16.16
C LEU A 148 8.16 9.59 -17.01
N GLU A 149 9.09 10.48 -16.63
CA GLU A 149 9.39 11.66 -17.40
C GLU A 149 9.83 11.34 -18.83
N GLU A 150 10.69 10.32 -19.01
CA GLU A 150 11.12 9.89 -20.35
C GLU A 150 9.93 9.35 -21.16
N ILE A 151 9.15 8.43 -20.58
CA ILE A 151 8.00 7.83 -21.24
C ILE A 151 6.96 8.89 -21.65
N LEU A 152 6.71 9.86 -20.80
CA LEU A 152 5.69 10.88 -21.07
C LEU A 152 6.18 11.89 -22.13
N LYS A 153 7.47 12.25 -22.15
CA LYS A 153 8.08 13.11 -23.20
C LYS A 153 8.09 12.46 -24.59
N GLU A 154 8.26 11.14 -24.68
CA GLU A 154 8.19 10.40 -25.95
C GLU A 154 6.79 10.39 -26.59
N ALA A 155 5.77 10.89 -25.88
CA ALA A 155 4.36 10.92 -26.32
C ALA A 155 3.89 12.29 -26.82
N ALA A 156 4.67 13.34 -26.58
CA ALA A 156 4.36 14.70 -26.99
C ALA A 156 4.88 14.96 -28.42
#